data_fb89b03afb69113f8e07d5f3c25f86a6
#
_entry.id   fb89b03afb69113f8e07d5f3c25f86a6
#
_cell.length_a   1.000
_cell.length_b   1.000
_cell.length_c   1.000
_cell.angle_alpha   90.00
_cell.angle_beta   90.00
_cell.angle_gamma   90.00
#
_symmetry.space_group_name_H-M   'P 1'
#
loop_
_entity.id
_entity.type
_entity.pdbx_description
1 polymer ?
#
loop_
_entity_poly.entity_id
_entity_poly.type
_entity_poly.pdbx_seq_one_letter_code
_entity_poly.pdbx_strand_id
1 'polypeptide(L)'
;MIAKKYDGSQQRRPGRPRSPQEIQALIIQMAKENHTWGYTRIRNSLRNVGHRIGRNTIKRILKENGIVPAPERGRAMSWDTFLKAHWGVIAAADFFSLEVITRAGLVRYFVFFVIDLTTRRVEVAGIIQQPCGEWMKQIARNLTDVVDGFLKKTRYLIHDRDPLYTRQFADILEAGGVRTVKLPSHRTARRRLQR
;
A
#
# COMPACT_ATOMS: atom_id res chain seq x y z
N MET A 1 41.29 -36.86 9.99
CA MET A 1 40.75 -38.14 9.45
C MET A 1 39.22 -38.26 9.46
N ILE A 2 38.52 -37.47 10.25
CA ILE A 2 37.03 -37.54 10.36
C ILE A 2 36.29 -36.97 9.13
N ALA A 3 36.81 -35.93 8.48
CA ALA A 3 36.15 -35.31 7.32
C ALA A 3 35.97 -36.22 6.10
N LYS A 4 36.91 -37.14 5.83
CA LYS A 4 36.83 -38.10 4.73
C LYS A 4 35.79 -39.22 4.97
N LYS A 5 35.52 -39.60 6.22
CA LYS A 5 34.62 -40.71 6.56
C LYS A 5 33.14 -40.38 6.29
N TYR A 6 32.79 -39.09 6.28
CA TYR A 6 31.41 -38.61 6.10
C TYR A 6 31.22 -37.81 4.81
N ASP A 7 32.21 -37.81 3.92
CA ASP A 7 32.08 -37.16 2.62
C ASP A 7 31.26 -38.05 1.66
N GLY A 8 29.96 -37.78 1.59
CA GLY A 8 29.02 -38.40 0.66
C GLY A 8 29.00 -37.74 -0.73
N SER A 9 29.98 -36.87 -1.06
CA SER A 9 29.98 -36.12 -2.33
C SER A 9 29.97 -37.03 -3.57
N GLN A 10 30.65 -38.18 -3.53
CA GLN A 10 30.69 -39.16 -4.62
C GLN A 10 29.40 -40.01 -4.78
N GLN A 11 28.51 -39.99 -3.76
CA GLN A 11 27.24 -40.74 -3.79
C GLN A 11 26.06 -39.83 -4.20
N ARG A 12 26.29 -38.54 -4.40
CA ARG A 12 25.25 -37.61 -4.82
C ARG A 12 24.87 -37.84 -6.27
N ARG A 13 23.66 -38.34 -6.49
CA ARG A 13 23.07 -38.44 -7.83
C ARG A 13 22.89 -37.03 -8.43
N PRO A 14 22.96 -36.89 -9.78
CA PRO A 14 22.66 -35.62 -10.43
C PRO A 14 21.31 -35.14 -9.97
N GLY A 15 21.25 -33.85 -9.58
CA GLY A 15 20.03 -33.22 -9.09
C GLY A 15 18.94 -33.14 -10.17
N ARG A 16 17.76 -32.71 -9.80
CA ARG A 16 16.64 -32.54 -10.74
C ARG A 16 17.08 -31.72 -11.97
N PRO A 17 16.78 -32.23 -13.20
CA PRO A 17 17.14 -31.52 -14.43
C PRO A 17 16.59 -30.09 -14.46
N ARG A 18 17.31 -29.18 -15.12
CA ARG A 18 16.87 -27.80 -15.30
C ARG A 18 15.61 -27.74 -16.14
N SER A 19 14.77 -26.72 -15.91
CA SER A 19 13.60 -26.47 -16.76
C SER A 19 14.04 -26.23 -18.22
N PRO A 20 13.25 -26.68 -19.22
CA PRO A 20 13.54 -26.42 -20.63
C PRO A 20 13.81 -24.94 -20.92
N GLN A 21 14.72 -24.69 -21.85
CA GLN A 21 15.12 -23.29 -22.18
C GLN A 21 13.96 -22.44 -22.66
N GLU A 22 13.03 -23.00 -23.42
CA GLU A 22 11.82 -22.33 -23.91
C GLU A 22 10.96 -21.79 -22.75
N ILE A 23 10.79 -22.60 -21.69
CA ILE A 23 10.03 -22.19 -20.51
C ILE A 23 10.79 -21.11 -19.72
N GLN A 24 12.11 -21.18 -19.67
CA GLN A 24 12.92 -20.14 -19.04
C GLN A 24 12.79 -18.82 -19.80
N ALA A 25 12.87 -18.84 -21.13
CA ALA A 25 12.67 -17.67 -21.99
C ALA A 25 11.27 -17.05 -21.78
N LEU A 26 10.22 -17.87 -21.75
CA LEU A 26 8.86 -17.42 -21.51
C LEU A 26 8.70 -16.74 -20.13
N ILE A 27 9.31 -17.30 -19.08
CA ILE A 27 9.30 -16.69 -17.73
C ILE A 27 9.97 -15.33 -17.75
N ILE A 28 11.11 -15.21 -18.42
CA ILE A 28 11.87 -13.95 -18.54
C ILE A 28 11.05 -12.92 -19.33
N GLN A 29 10.47 -13.32 -20.44
CA GLN A 29 9.61 -12.46 -21.26
C GLN A 29 8.41 -11.95 -20.47
N MET A 30 7.65 -12.83 -19.81
CA MET A 30 6.51 -12.42 -18.95
C MET A 30 6.91 -11.43 -17.85
N ALA A 31 8.11 -11.59 -17.28
CA ALA A 31 8.60 -10.69 -16.25
C ALA A 31 9.04 -9.32 -16.80
N LYS A 32 9.59 -9.27 -18.01
CA LYS A 32 9.99 -8.04 -18.70
C LYS A 32 8.80 -7.24 -19.20
N GLU A 33 7.82 -7.89 -19.81
CA GLU A 33 6.61 -7.25 -20.31
C GLU A 33 5.68 -6.76 -19.19
N ASN A 34 5.70 -7.45 -18.05
CA ASN A 34 4.80 -7.18 -16.93
C ASN A 34 5.59 -6.86 -15.64
N HIS A 35 6.12 -5.65 -15.54
CA HIS A 35 6.97 -5.21 -14.42
C HIS A 35 6.31 -5.31 -13.04
N THR A 36 4.98 -5.31 -12.98
CA THR A 36 4.20 -5.42 -11.74
C THR A 36 3.91 -6.87 -11.33
N TRP A 37 4.23 -7.86 -12.19
CA TRP A 37 3.93 -9.25 -11.89
C TRP A 37 4.95 -9.87 -10.93
N GLY A 38 4.46 -10.35 -9.78
CA GLY A 38 5.25 -11.17 -8.86
C GLY A 38 5.28 -12.64 -9.28
N TYR A 39 6.14 -13.42 -8.66
CA TYR A 39 6.35 -14.86 -8.96
C TYR A 39 5.04 -15.68 -8.98
N THR A 40 4.10 -15.36 -8.09
CA THR A 40 2.81 -16.07 -8.03
C THR A 40 1.94 -15.79 -9.24
N ARG A 41 1.93 -14.54 -9.73
CA ARG A 41 1.16 -14.17 -10.91
C ARG A 41 1.75 -14.80 -12.17
N ILE A 42 3.08 -14.75 -12.33
CA ILE A 42 3.79 -15.43 -13.43
C ILE A 42 3.50 -16.94 -13.40
N ARG A 43 3.55 -17.59 -12.21
CA ARG A 43 3.20 -19.02 -12.06
C ARG A 43 1.78 -19.33 -12.53
N ASN A 44 0.81 -18.49 -12.15
CA ASN A 44 -0.58 -18.71 -12.53
C ASN A 44 -0.79 -18.52 -14.04
N SER A 45 -0.15 -17.52 -14.65
CA SER A 45 -0.18 -17.32 -16.10
C SER A 45 0.46 -18.49 -16.86
N LEU A 46 1.59 -19.02 -16.41
CA LEU A 46 2.21 -20.23 -16.96
C LEU A 46 1.28 -21.43 -16.85
N ARG A 47 0.55 -21.57 -15.74
CA ARG A 47 -0.43 -22.65 -15.57
C ARG A 47 -1.57 -22.56 -16.59
N ASN A 48 -2.03 -21.36 -16.91
CA ASN A 48 -3.09 -21.14 -17.90
C ASN A 48 -2.65 -21.52 -19.32
N VAL A 49 -1.35 -21.45 -19.63
CA VAL A 49 -0.77 -21.91 -20.89
C VAL A 49 -0.17 -23.34 -20.79
N GLY A 50 -0.62 -24.12 -19.80
CA GLY A 50 -0.29 -25.55 -19.69
C GLY A 50 1.02 -25.88 -18.94
N HIS A 51 1.79 -24.90 -18.48
CA HIS A 51 3.07 -25.13 -17.82
C HIS A 51 2.97 -25.12 -16.29
N ARG A 52 3.26 -26.25 -15.64
CA ARG A 52 3.25 -26.38 -14.16
C ARG A 52 4.65 -26.17 -13.59
N ILE A 53 4.99 -24.93 -13.27
CA ILE A 53 6.30 -24.55 -12.71
C ILE A 53 6.15 -24.09 -11.25
N GLY A 54 7.07 -24.54 -10.39
CA GLY A 54 7.11 -24.13 -8.98
C GLY A 54 7.53 -22.67 -8.82
N ARG A 55 6.97 -21.98 -7.82
CA ARG A 55 7.29 -20.56 -7.52
C ARG A 55 8.81 -20.36 -7.27
N ASN A 56 9.46 -21.30 -6.59
CA ASN A 56 10.89 -21.22 -6.30
C ASN A 56 11.75 -21.36 -7.55
N THR A 57 11.32 -22.18 -8.53
CA THR A 57 11.97 -22.29 -9.84
C THR A 57 11.90 -20.98 -10.61
N ILE A 58 10.74 -20.32 -10.63
CA ILE A 58 10.57 -19.00 -11.25
C ILE A 58 11.48 -17.99 -10.56
N LYS A 59 11.49 -17.96 -9.21
CA LYS A 59 12.38 -17.08 -8.43
C LYS A 59 13.85 -17.28 -8.82
N ARG A 60 14.31 -18.54 -8.94
CA ARG A 60 15.69 -18.88 -9.30
C ARG A 60 16.02 -18.40 -10.71
N ILE A 61 15.18 -18.72 -11.70
CA ILE A 61 15.37 -18.32 -13.11
C ILE A 61 15.47 -16.77 -13.23
N LEU A 62 14.56 -16.03 -12.60
CA LEU A 62 14.58 -14.58 -12.66
C LEU A 62 15.81 -14.00 -11.96
N LYS A 63 16.24 -14.58 -10.83
CA LYS A 63 17.44 -14.16 -10.12
C LYS A 63 18.72 -14.43 -10.95
N GLU A 64 18.82 -15.60 -11.58
CA GLU A 64 19.94 -15.97 -12.46
C GLU A 64 20.06 -15.02 -13.67
N ASN A 65 18.96 -14.41 -14.09
CA ASN A 65 18.92 -13.43 -15.20
C ASN A 65 18.89 -11.96 -14.72
N GLY A 66 19.24 -11.69 -13.46
CA GLY A 66 19.30 -10.32 -12.92
C GLY A 66 17.96 -9.60 -12.79
N ILE A 67 16.83 -10.31 -12.91
CA ILE A 67 15.49 -9.72 -12.83
C ILE A 67 15.02 -9.77 -11.38
N VAL A 68 15.01 -8.60 -10.72
CA VAL A 68 14.51 -8.45 -9.35
C VAL A 68 12.98 -8.68 -9.25
N PRO A 69 12.46 -9.14 -8.10
CA PRO A 69 11.03 -9.38 -7.90
C PRO A 69 10.20 -8.11 -8.04
N ALA A 70 8.93 -8.26 -8.42
CA ALA A 70 8.01 -7.14 -8.63
C ALA A 70 7.93 -6.13 -7.45
N PRO A 71 7.98 -6.54 -6.16
CA PRO A 71 8.02 -5.60 -5.04
C PRO A 71 9.26 -4.70 -5.01
N GLU A 72 10.36 -5.14 -5.64
CA GLU A 72 11.61 -4.38 -5.71
C GLU A 72 11.77 -3.63 -7.03
N ARG A 73 11.05 -4.06 -8.09
CA ARG A 73 11.01 -3.39 -9.41
C ARG A 73 10.24 -2.07 -9.39
N GLY A 74 9.27 -1.95 -8.49
CA GLY A 74 8.61 -0.70 -8.15
C GLY A 74 8.80 -0.47 -6.65
N ARG A 75 9.91 0.09 -6.24
CA ARG A 75 10.10 0.50 -4.85
C ARG A 75 9.08 1.58 -4.51
N ALA A 76 7.86 1.17 -4.22
CA ALA A 76 7.03 1.93 -3.32
C ALA A 76 7.82 1.98 -2.00
N MET A 77 8.22 3.18 -1.61
CA MET A 77 8.83 3.45 -0.31
C MET A 77 8.07 2.68 0.76
N SER A 78 8.78 1.97 1.66
CA SER A 78 8.09 1.25 2.72
C SER A 78 7.30 2.26 3.57
N TRP A 79 6.17 1.84 4.13
CA TRP A 79 5.34 2.70 4.96
C TRP A 79 6.12 3.30 6.14
N ASP A 80 6.99 2.49 6.76
CA ASP A 80 7.90 2.93 7.82
C ASP A 80 8.88 4.01 7.31
N THR A 81 9.51 3.79 6.16
CA THR A 81 10.42 4.76 5.55
C THR A 81 9.69 6.05 5.16
N PHE A 82 8.47 5.94 4.62
CA PHE A 82 7.64 7.10 4.28
C PHE A 82 7.31 7.93 5.52
N LEU A 83 6.82 7.30 6.59
CA LEU A 83 6.49 7.98 7.84
C LEU A 83 7.72 8.66 8.45
N LYS A 84 8.84 7.96 8.54
CA LYS A 84 10.08 8.53 9.09
C LYS A 84 10.59 9.72 8.29
N ALA A 85 10.54 9.63 6.96
CA ALA A 85 11.03 10.69 6.08
C ALA A 85 10.15 11.95 6.06
N HIS A 86 8.85 11.82 6.38
CA HIS A 86 7.90 12.92 6.24
C HIS A 86 7.18 13.27 7.55
N TRP A 87 7.64 12.76 8.70
CA TRP A 87 6.95 12.88 9.99
C TRP A 87 6.51 14.33 10.32
N GLY A 88 7.38 15.29 10.05
CA GLY A 88 7.14 16.70 10.35
C GLY A 88 6.09 17.41 9.47
N VAL A 89 5.55 16.74 8.44
CA VAL A 89 4.64 17.32 7.45
C VAL A 89 3.45 16.41 7.13
N ILE A 90 3.11 15.52 8.05
CA ILE A 90 2.01 14.56 7.89
C ILE A 90 0.87 14.90 8.86
N ALA A 91 -0.35 14.93 8.34
CA ALA A 91 -1.57 14.83 9.11
C ALA A 91 -2.33 13.54 8.78
N ALA A 92 -3.21 13.11 9.68
CA ALA A 92 -4.14 12.02 9.45
C ALA A 92 -5.57 12.53 9.61
N ALA A 93 -6.50 11.97 8.84
CA ALA A 93 -7.91 12.27 8.93
C ALA A 93 -8.74 11.00 9.05
N ASP A 94 -9.81 11.09 9.82
CA ASP A 94 -10.73 9.97 10.02
C ASP A 94 -12.12 10.49 10.38
N PHE A 95 -13.09 9.57 10.35
CA PHE A 95 -14.46 9.81 10.77
C PHE A 95 -14.78 8.99 12.02
N PHE A 96 -15.52 9.59 12.93
CA PHE A 96 -16.27 8.83 13.90
C PHE A 96 -17.73 9.28 13.94
N SER A 97 -18.61 8.43 14.41
CA SER A 97 -20.01 8.77 14.62
C SER A 97 -20.35 8.77 16.10
N LEU A 98 -21.23 9.67 16.48
CA LEU A 98 -21.81 9.73 17.81
C LEU A 98 -23.34 9.86 17.71
N GLU A 99 -24.04 9.39 18.71
CA GLU A 99 -25.47 9.48 18.80
C GLU A 99 -25.85 10.44 19.93
N VAL A 100 -26.68 11.43 19.62
CA VAL A 100 -27.11 12.47 20.54
C VAL A 100 -28.62 12.32 20.75
N ILE A 101 -29.03 12.31 22.02
CA ILE A 101 -30.46 12.35 22.39
C ILE A 101 -30.93 13.79 22.22
N THR A 102 -31.91 13.99 21.33
CA THR A 102 -32.56 15.27 21.07
C THR A 102 -34.03 15.20 21.47
N ARG A 103 -34.71 16.32 21.46
CA ARG A 103 -36.19 16.36 21.67
C ARG A 103 -36.94 15.56 20.61
N ALA A 104 -36.35 15.33 19.44
CA ALA A 104 -36.94 14.55 18.35
C ALA A 104 -36.51 13.06 18.37
N GLY A 105 -35.74 12.63 19.41
CA GLY A 105 -35.23 11.27 19.53
C GLY A 105 -33.71 11.20 19.36
N LEU A 106 -33.21 9.98 19.12
CA LEU A 106 -31.79 9.70 18.94
C LEU A 106 -31.37 10.09 17.52
N VAL A 107 -30.39 10.97 17.43
CA VAL A 107 -29.86 11.48 16.15
C VAL A 107 -28.37 11.15 16.06
N ARG A 108 -27.97 10.55 14.93
CA ARG A 108 -26.58 10.22 14.66
C ARG A 108 -25.90 11.38 13.93
N TYR A 109 -24.72 11.77 14.41
CA TYR A 109 -23.83 12.72 13.78
C TYR A 109 -22.52 12.05 13.39
N PHE A 110 -21.97 12.47 12.26
CA PHE A 110 -20.65 12.13 11.81
C PHE A 110 -19.72 13.32 12.06
N VAL A 111 -18.61 13.04 12.69
CA VAL A 111 -17.58 14.02 13.00
C VAL A 111 -16.35 13.69 12.15
N PHE A 112 -15.95 14.65 11.35
CA PHE A 112 -14.70 14.58 10.60
C PHE A 112 -13.63 15.34 11.34
N PHE A 113 -12.53 14.68 11.64
CA PHE A 113 -11.41 15.29 12.35
C PHE A 113 -10.09 15.05 11.63
N VAL A 114 -9.16 15.96 11.86
CA VAL A 114 -7.79 15.91 11.33
C VAL A 114 -6.82 16.07 12.49
N ILE A 115 -5.78 15.26 12.52
CA ILE A 115 -4.72 15.32 13.50
C ILE A 115 -3.37 15.59 12.83
N ASP A 116 -2.65 16.58 13.28
CA ASP A 116 -1.24 16.77 12.97
C ASP A 116 -0.42 15.76 13.78
N LEU A 117 0.29 14.85 13.11
CA LEU A 117 0.99 13.76 13.79
C LEU A 117 2.21 14.21 14.58
N THR A 118 2.77 15.37 14.25
CA THR A 118 3.95 15.93 14.93
C THR A 118 3.57 16.60 16.24
N THR A 119 2.61 17.51 16.17
CA THR A 119 2.17 18.31 17.31
C THR A 119 1.08 17.63 18.13
N ARG A 120 0.43 16.61 17.55
CA ARG A 120 -0.78 15.94 18.07
C ARG A 120 -1.99 16.87 18.23
N ARG A 121 -1.93 18.04 17.60
CA ARG A 121 -3.07 18.96 17.54
C ARG A 121 -4.18 18.33 16.71
N VAL A 122 -5.39 18.38 17.23
CA VAL A 122 -6.59 17.85 16.57
C VAL A 122 -7.48 19.02 16.18
N GLU A 123 -8.01 18.98 14.97
CA GLU A 123 -9.03 19.89 14.47
C GLU A 123 -10.29 19.11 14.13
N VAL A 124 -11.43 19.53 14.66
CA VAL A 124 -12.74 19.03 14.23
C VAL A 124 -13.15 19.85 13.01
N ALA A 125 -12.88 19.29 11.83
CA ALA A 125 -13.09 19.98 10.57
C ALA A 125 -14.56 20.10 10.18
N GLY A 126 -15.44 19.28 10.78
CA GLY A 126 -16.87 19.44 10.61
C GLY A 126 -17.69 18.33 11.27
N ILE A 127 -18.96 18.67 11.53
CA ILE A 127 -19.97 17.77 12.11
C ILE A 127 -21.24 17.83 11.25
N ILE A 128 -21.77 16.69 10.86
CA ILE A 128 -22.95 16.63 10.00
C ILE A 128 -23.74 15.32 10.25
N GLN A 129 -25.03 15.31 10.01
CA GLN A 129 -25.87 14.10 10.12
C GLN A 129 -25.73 13.18 8.90
N GLN A 130 -25.60 13.77 7.71
CA GLN A 130 -25.50 13.04 6.45
C GLN A 130 -24.32 13.56 5.63
N PRO A 131 -23.13 12.98 5.81
CA PRO A 131 -21.96 13.40 5.05
C PRO A 131 -22.13 13.12 3.56
N CYS A 132 -21.75 14.08 2.73
CA CYS A 132 -21.82 13.98 1.27
C CYS A 132 -20.60 14.59 0.61
N GLY A 133 -20.42 14.33 -0.70
CA GLY A 133 -19.27 14.82 -1.45
C GLY A 133 -19.14 16.34 -1.50
N GLU A 134 -20.26 17.07 -1.53
CA GLU A 134 -20.25 18.55 -1.54
C GLU A 134 -19.74 19.11 -0.20
N TRP A 135 -20.21 18.53 0.90
CA TRP A 135 -19.71 18.88 2.23
C TRP A 135 -18.22 18.59 2.37
N MET A 136 -17.74 17.47 1.86
CA MET A 136 -16.30 17.15 1.86
C MET A 136 -15.47 18.13 1.05
N LYS A 137 -15.99 18.66 -0.06
CA LYS A 137 -15.33 19.70 -0.84
C LYS A 137 -15.18 20.99 -0.03
N GLN A 138 -16.22 21.38 0.72
CA GLN A 138 -16.15 22.56 1.59
C GLN A 138 -15.15 22.35 2.73
N ILE A 139 -15.14 21.18 3.34
CA ILE A 139 -14.13 20.81 4.35
C ILE A 139 -12.71 20.95 3.77
N ALA A 140 -12.47 20.43 2.56
CA ALA A 140 -11.15 20.53 1.93
C ALA A 140 -10.71 21.99 1.75
N ARG A 141 -11.61 22.88 1.31
CA ARG A 141 -11.32 24.32 1.16
C ARG A 141 -10.96 24.95 2.52
N ASN A 142 -11.76 24.68 3.55
CA ASN A 142 -11.52 25.21 4.89
C ASN A 142 -10.18 24.75 5.46
N LEU A 143 -9.85 23.46 5.28
CA LEU A 143 -8.58 22.91 5.77
C LEU A 143 -7.34 23.46 5.06
N THR A 144 -7.49 23.90 3.81
CA THR A 144 -6.40 24.46 2.98
C THR A 144 -6.48 25.99 2.84
N ASP A 145 -7.34 26.63 3.59
CA ASP A 145 -7.44 28.09 3.56
C ASP A 145 -6.08 28.76 3.84
N VAL A 146 -5.80 29.85 3.11
CA VAL A 146 -4.50 30.55 3.16
C VAL A 146 -4.32 31.28 4.49
N VAL A 147 -5.41 31.75 5.11
CA VAL A 147 -5.36 32.55 6.33
C VAL A 147 -5.32 31.67 7.57
N ASP A 148 -6.21 30.71 7.72
CA ASP A 148 -6.40 29.92 8.95
C ASP A 148 -6.49 28.41 8.76
N GLY A 149 -6.31 27.91 7.53
CA GLY A 149 -6.37 26.48 7.23
C GLY A 149 -5.43 25.63 8.08
N PHE A 150 -5.98 24.58 8.69
CA PHE A 150 -5.24 23.68 9.57
C PHE A 150 -4.06 22.98 8.88
N LEU A 151 -4.16 22.70 7.56
CA LEU A 151 -3.18 21.93 6.80
C LEU A 151 -2.07 22.78 6.15
N LYS A 152 -1.92 24.05 6.47
CA LYS A 152 -0.90 24.97 5.89
C LYS A 152 0.53 24.44 5.90
N LYS A 153 0.92 23.72 6.95
CA LYS A 153 2.26 23.14 7.12
C LYS A 153 2.32 21.65 6.74
N THR A 154 1.19 21.09 6.32
CA THR A 154 1.03 19.69 5.99
C THR A 154 1.30 19.47 4.51
N ARG A 155 2.05 18.45 4.19
CA ARG A 155 2.31 18.02 2.80
C ARG A 155 1.57 16.74 2.44
N TYR A 156 1.26 15.91 3.42
CA TYR A 156 0.59 14.62 3.23
C TYR A 156 -0.55 14.46 4.22
N LEU A 157 -1.75 14.16 3.70
CA LEU A 157 -2.91 13.78 4.50
C LEU A 157 -3.17 12.29 4.34
N ILE A 158 -2.98 11.55 5.42
CA ILE A 158 -3.25 10.11 5.46
C ILE A 158 -4.71 9.90 5.82
N HIS A 159 -5.40 9.04 5.08
CA HIS A 159 -6.77 8.64 5.37
C HIS A 159 -7.04 7.19 4.98
N ASP A 160 -8.11 6.62 5.44
CA ASP A 160 -8.58 5.30 5.07
C ASP A 160 -9.16 5.27 3.63
N ARG A 161 -9.95 4.26 3.31
CA ARG A 161 -10.56 4.07 1.99
C ARG A 161 -12.05 4.35 1.98
N ASP A 162 -12.53 5.20 2.89
CA ASP A 162 -13.94 5.57 2.91
C ASP A 162 -14.33 6.26 1.58
N PRO A 163 -15.51 5.94 0.99
CA PRO A 163 -15.99 6.54 -0.24
C PRO A 163 -16.17 8.06 -0.18
N LEU A 164 -16.31 8.64 1.01
CA LEU A 164 -16.42 10.08 1.21
C LEU A 164 -15.15 10.84 0.80
N TYR A 165 -13.97 10.20 0.81
CA TYR A 165 -12.75 10.77 0.25
C TYR A 165 -12.77 10.71 -1.28
N THR A 166 -13.62 11.55 -1.86
CA THR A 166 -13.83 11.64 -3.30
C THR A 166 -12.60 12.17 -4.04
N ARG A 167 -12.56 11.98 -5.37
CA ARG A 167 -11.50 12.59 -6.19
C ARG A 167 -11.50 14.11 -6.08
N GLN A 168 -12.67 14.74 -6.08
CA GLN A 168 -12.80 16.21 -5.95
C GLN A 168 -12.24 16.73 -4.62
N PHE A 169 -12.44 16.00 -3.52
CA PHE A 169 -11.80 16.30 -2.24
C PHE A 169 -10.27 16.28 -2.37
N ALA A 170 -9.71 15.25 -2.99
CA ALA A 170 -8.27 15.12 -3.20
C ALA A 170 -7.72 16.23 -4.11
N ASP A 171 -8.42 16.56 -5.20
CA ASP A 171 -8.02 17.61 -6.14
C ASP A 171 -7.96 19.01 -5.46
N ILE A 172 -8.92 19.32 -4.57
CA ILE A 172 -8.91 20.57 -3.80
C ILE A 172 -7.72 20.62 -2.83
N LEU A 173 -7.46 19.53 -2.10
CA LEU A 173 -6.31 19.45 -1.21
C LEU A 173 -4.99 19.58 -1.98
N GLU A 174 -4.87 18.94 -3.14
CA GLU A 174 -3.66 19.01 -3.97
C GLU A 174 -3.43 20.42 -4.51
N ALA A 175 -4.47 21.13 -4.89
CA ALA A 175 -4.39 22.57 -5.24
C ALA A 175 -3.88 23.44 -4.06
N GLY A 176 -4.21 23.06 -2.82
CA GLY A 176 -3.66 23.64 -1.59
C GLY A 176 -2.28 23.12 -1.18
N GLY A 177 -1.62 22.30 -2.01
CA GLY A 177 -0.28 21.74 -1.75
C GLY A 177 -0.27 20.48 -0.87
N VAL A 178 -1.43 19.91 -0.54
CA VAL A 178 -1.57 18.73 0.33
C VAL A 178 -1.90 17.49 -0.49
N ARG A 179 -1.04 16.48 -0.48
CA ARG A 179 -1.27 15.21 -1.18
C ARG A 179 -1.98 14.21 -0.28
N THR A 180 -3.03 13.59 -0.77
CA THR A 180 -3.72 12.50 -0.06
C THR A 180 -2.99 11.18 -0.20
N VAL A 181 -2.89 10.43 0.91
CA VAL A 181 -2.22 9.12 0.98
C VAL A 181 -3.17 8.11 1.62
N LYS A 182 -3.63 7.15 0.81
CA LYS A 182 -4.55 6.09 1.29
C LYS A 182 -3.80 5.02 2.09
N LEU A 183 -4.34 4.66 3.24
CA LEU A 183 -3.83 3.55 4.04
C LEU A 183 -3.82 2.25 3.24
N PRO A 184 -2.78 1.39 3.41
CA PRO A 184 -2.77 0.06 2.83
C PRO A 184 -3.96 -0.76 3.33
N SER A 185 -4.56 -1.59 2.45
CA SER A 185 -5.67 -2.46 2.86
C SER A 185 -5.23 -3.42 3.97
N HIS A 186 -6.13 -3.74 4.93
CA HIS A 186 -5.87 -4.65 6.05
C HIS A 186 -5.29 -6.02 5.63
N ARG A 187 -5.59 -6.50 4.44
CA ARG A 187 -4.99 -7.73 3.89
C ARG A 187 -3.48 -7.63 3.66
N THR A 188 -2.97 -6.42 3.41
CA THR A 188 -1.53 -6.20 3.18
C THR A 188 -0.79 -5.97 4.49
N ALA A 189 -1.41 -5.37 5.50
CA ALA A 189 -0.81 -5.12 6.81
C ALA A 189 -0.58 -6.41 7.61
N ARG A 190 -1.56 -7.33 7.68
CA ARG A 190 -1.43 -8.60 8.42
C ARG A 190 -0.31 -9.52 7.90
N ARG A 191 0.05 -9.45 6.60
CA ARG A 191 1.16 -10.25 6.05
C ARG A 191 2.55 -9.73 6.39
N ARG A 192 2.68 -8.51 6.94
CA ARG A 192 3.98 -7.93 7.33
C ARG A 192 4.30 -8.10 8.82
N LEU A 193 3.30 -8.38 9.66
CA LEU A 193 3.49 -8.62 11.11
C LEU A 193 3.78 -10.09 11.44
N GLN A 194 3.78 -10.99 10.45
CA GLN A 194 4.10 -12.43 10.63
C GLN A 194 5.44 -12.83 10.00
N ARG A 195 6.39 -11.89 9.90
CA ARG A 195 7.76 -12.20 9.48
C ARG A 195 8.76 -11.53 10.41
#